data_7d12df494df0acebd1a742d1b33632e1
#
_entry.id   7d12df494df0acebd1a742d1b33632e1
#
_cell.length_a   1.000
_cell.length_b   1.000
_cell.length_c   1.000
_cell.angle_alpha   90.00
_cell.angle_beta   90.00
_cell.angle_gamma   90.00
#
_symmetry.space_group_name_H-M   'P 1'
#
loop_
_entity.id
_entity.type
_entity.pdbx_description
1 polymer ?
#
loop_
_entity_poly.entity_id
_entity_poly.type
_entity_poly.pdbx_seq_one_letter_code
_entity_poly.pdbx_strand_id
1 'polypeptide(L)'
;MVCNKVDKRITFLSTGGLEHTSSSTPCTNCPYNVISKHYYYPAIGNVMSGNLIVLPYISDNALNIIYNTIDDDNLLDNVCITALVKCPYNNKFPINENVIAHCIQYLITEFNADNFINIMLLGDASRYMMGIGNIKEYLSKVVVSRKKRNYFVNYNPLVKDDKQLELFKTHLVKWYSAIINKTYNYDIVKI
;
A
#
# COMPACT_ATOMS: atom_id res chain seq x y z
N MET A 1 -10.74 -28.00 8.68
CA MET A 1 -9.79 -27.87 7.56
C MET A 1 -9.60 -26.41 7.31
N VAL A 2 -8.56 -25.79 7.87
CA VAL A 2 -8.23 -24.38 7.61
C VAL A 2 -7.61 -24.34 6.23
N CYS A 3 -8.25 -23.67 5.30
CA CYS A 3 -7.83 -23.59 3.92
C CYS A 3 -6.53 -22.76 3.82
N ASN A 4 -5.47 -23.35 3.29
CA ASN A 4 -4.15 -22.75 3.02
C ASN A 4 -4.20 -21.66 1.91
N LYS A 5 -5.20 -20.79 1.89
CA LYS A 5 -5.33 -19.73 0.86
C LYS A 5 -4.25 -18.66 1.00
N VAL A 6 -3.79 -18.40 2.22
CA VAL A 6 -2.76 -17.41 2.53
C VAL A 6 -1.40 -17.85 1.96
N ASP A 7 -1.06 -19.14 2.05
CA ASP A 7 0.24 -19.66 1.61
C ASP A 7 0.51 -19.47 0.11
N LYS A 8 -0.50 -19.61 -0.74
CA LYS A 8 -0.31 -19.40 -2.19
C LYS A 8 0.03 -17.96 -2.57
N ARG A 9 -0.48 -16.99 -1.81
CA ARG A 9 -0.23 -15.56 -2.05
C ARG A 9 1.12 -15.11 -1.49
N ILE A 10 1.50 -15.63 -0.32
CA ILE A 10 2.83 -15.42 0.27
C ILE A 10 3.92 -15.99 -0.64
N THR A 11 3.69 -17.15 -1.23
CA THR A 11 4.62 -17.77 -2.16
C THR A 11 4.86 -16.92 -3.40
N PHE A 12 3.81 -16.20 -3.87
CA PHE A 12 3.96 -15.27 -4.99
C PHE A 12 4.90 -14.10 -4.63
N LEU A 13 4.80 -13.53 -3.42
CA LEU A 13 5.67 -12.45 -2.98
C LEU A 13 7.11 -12.88 -2.72
N SER A 14 7.28 -14.07 -2.13
CA SER A 14 8.61 -14.63 -1.86
C SER A 14 9.36 -15.04 -3.13
N THR A 15 8.63 -15.31 -4.20
CA THR A 15 9.19 -15.76 -5.50
C THR A 15 8.96 -14.75 -6.64
N GLY A 16 8.10 -13.76 -6.46
CA GLY A 16 7.60 -12.87 -7.51
C GLY A 16 8.33 -11.53 -7.63
N GLY A 17 9.45 -11.34 -6.93
CA GLY A 17 10.29 -10.16 -7.15
C GLY A 17 10.90 -10.19 -8.55
N LEU A 18 10.73 -9.11 -9.32
CA LEU A 18 11.36 -9.00 -10.64
C LEU A 18 12.81 -8.53 -10.48
N GLU A 19 13.73 -9.20 -11.19
CA GLU A 19 15.12 -8.76 -11.23
C GLU A 19 15.24 -7.45 -12.03
N HIS A 20 16.03 -6.53 -11.51
CA HIS A 20 16.45 -5.36 -12.27
C HIS A 20 17.50 -5.76 -13.29
N THR A 21 17.06 -6.02 -14.51
CA THR A 21 17.93 -6.55 -15.59
C THR A 21 18.70 -5.48 -16.36
N SER A 22 18.45 -4.18 -16.10
CA SER A 22 19.16 -3.12 -16.85
C SER A 22 19.89 -2.14 -15.95
N SER A 23 21.08 -1.74 -16.36
CA SER A 23 21.92 -0.72 -15.71
C SER A 23 21.32 0.71 -15.75
N SER A 24 20.20 0.88 -16.46
CA SER A 24 19.51 2.17 -16.62
C SER A 24 18.31 2.36 -15.66
N THR A 25 18.10 1.44 -14.72
CA THR A 25 16.99 1.56 -13.77
C THR A 25 17.27 2.61 -12.69
N PRO A 26 16.25 3.33 -12.18
CA PRO A 26 16.39 4.27 -11.07
C PRO A 26 17.05 3.68 -9.83
N CYS A 27 17.06 2.35 -9.73
CA CYS A 27 17.64 1.61 -8.61
C CYS A 27 19.16 1.56 -8.60
N THR A 28 19.85 1.87 -9.71
CA THR A 28 21.32 1.72 -9.81
C THR A 28 22.06 2.49 -8.72
N ASN A 29 21.58 3.66 -8.35
CA ASN A 29 22.18 4.52 -7.31
C ASN A 29 21.39 4.51 -5.99
N CYS A 30 20.40 3.64 -5.85
CA CYS A 30 19.61 3.55 -4.65
C CYS A 30 20.37 2.81 -3.55
N PRO A 31 20.46 3.34 -2.33
CA PRO A 31 21.15 2.66 -1.23
C PRO A 31 20.50 1.32 -0.86
N TYR A 32 19.23 1.11 -1.19
CA TYR A 32 18.52 -0.15 -1.00
C TYR A 32 18.86 -1.22 -2.05
N ASN A 33 19.41 -0.84 -3.20
CA ASN A 33 19.68 -1.77 -4.29
C ASN A 33 20.63 -2.91 -3.87
N VAL A 34 21.68 -2.59 -3.11
CA VAL A 34 22.62 -3.58 -2.58
C VAL A 34 21.96 -4.57 -1.61
N ILE A 35 20.95 -4.10 -0.87
CA ILE A 35 20.29 -4.85 0.19
C ILE A 35 19.17 -5.72 -0.37
N SER A 36 18.45 -5.20 -1.35
CA SER A 36 17.34 -5.90 -2.01
C SER A 36 17.81 -7.00 -2.98
N LYS A 37 19.12 -7.18 -3.16
CA LYS A 37 19.69 -8.09 -4.17
C LYS A 37 19.10 -7.87 -5.57
N HIS A 38 18.84 -6.62 -5.92
CA HIS A 38 18.27 -6.21 -7.20
C HIS A 38 16.83 -6.67 -7.47
N TYR A 39 16.05 -7.02 -6.45
CA TYR A 39 14.63 -7.34 -6.61
C TYR A 39 13.75 -6.14 -6.27
N TYR A 40 12.65 -6.02 -6.98
CA TYR A 40 11.56 -5.10 -6.62
C TYR A 40 10.21 -5.81 -6.75
N TYR A 41 9.23 -5.34 -5.99
CA TYR A 41 7.88 -5.86 -6.02
C TYR A 41 6.97 -4.91 -6.81
N PRO A 42 6.36 -5.38 -7.90
CA PRO A 42 5.32 -4.63 -8.60
C PRO A 42 4.05 -4.52 -7.76
N ALA A 43 3.10 -3.74 -8.23
CA ALA A 43 1.76 -3.73 -7.67
C ALA A 43 1.11 -5.12 -7.79
N ILE A 44 0.28 -5.49 -6.80
CA ILE A 44 -0.36 -6.79 -6.67
C ILE A 44 -1.87 -6.58 -6.75
N GLY A 45 -2.58 -7.45 -7.45
CA GLY A 45 -4.04 -7.41 -7.60
C GLY A 45 -4.50 -6.71 -8.86
N ASN A 46 -5.77 -6.33 -8.88
CA ASN A 46 -6.42 -5.80 -10.08
C ASN A 46 -6.16 -4.29 -10.23
N VAL A 47 -5.30 -3.92 -11.16
CA VAL A 47 -5.00 -2.52 -11.49
C VAL A 47 -6.21 -1.76 -12.08
N MET A 48 -7.20 -2.49 -12.61
CA MET A 48 -8.41 -1.91 -13.18
C MET A 48 -9.55 -1.74 -12.16
N SER A 49 -9.34 -2.14 -10.91
CA SER A 49 -10.38 -2.07 -9.86
C SER A 49 -10.81 -0.65 -9.49
N GLY A 50 -9.98 0.34 -9.79
CA GLY A 50 -10.16 1.72 -9.34
C GLY A 50 -9.82 1.95 -7.85
N ASN A 51 -9.42 0.90 -7.13
CA ASN A 51 -9.15 0.93 -5.69
C ASN A 51 -7.69 0.54 -5.42
N LEU A 52 -6.98 1.34 -4.62
CA LEU A 52 -5.56 1.17 -4.36
C LEU A 52 -5.26 1.24 -2.87
N ILE A 53 -4.43 0.32 -2.38
CA ILE A 53 -3.77 0.41 -1.07
C ILE A 53 -2.30 0.71 -1.31
N VAL A 54 -1.77 1.75 -0.67
CA VAL A 54 -0.35 2.11 -0.71
C VAL A 54 0.27 1.89 0.66
N LEU A 55 1.17 0.93 0.72
CA LEU A 55 2.00 0.63 1.90
C LEU A 55 3.27 1.49 1.90
N PRO A 56 3.92 1.71 3.03
CA PRO A 56 5.28 2.25 3.04
C PRO A 56 6.26 1.34 2.29
N TYR A 57 6.15 0.03 2.52
CA TYR A 57 6.89 -1.04 1.86
C TYR A 57 6.07 -2.34 1.87
N ILE A 58 6.32 -3.24 0.93
CA ILE A 58 5.67 -4.55 0.89
C ILE A 58 6.42 -5.52 1.83
N SER A 59 5.66 -6.24 2.65
CA SER A 59 6.15 -7.37 3.43
C SER A 59 5.04 -8.41 3.58
N ASP A 60 5.43 -9.67 3.70
CA ASP A 60 4.48 -10.78 3.88
C ASP A 60 3.60 -10.57 5.12
N ASN A 61 4.19 -10.09 6.23
CA ASN A 61 3.44 -9.81 7.45
C ASN A 61 2.37 -8.73 7.25
N ALA A 62 2.70 -7.63 6.57
CA ALA A 62 1.73 -6.56 6.30
C ALA A 62 0.58 -7.06 5.42
N LEU A 63 0.90 -7.82 4.40
CA LEU A 63 -0.10 -8.40 3.50
C LEU A 63 -0.98 -9.43 4.22
N ASN A 64 -0.39 -10.30 5.04
CA ASN A 64 -1.16 -11.27 5.83
C ASN A 64 -2.16 -10.58 6.77
N ILE A 65 -1.75 -9.49 7.43
CA ILE A 65 -2.65 -8.72 8.29
C ILE A 65 -3.80 -8.12 7.46
N ILE A 66 -3.53 -7.58 6.28
CA ILE A 66 -4.56 -7.04 5.38
C ILE A 66 -5.51 -8.15 4.95
N TYR A 67 -5.00 -9.28 4.44
CA TYR A 67 -5.81 -10.41 4.00
C TYR A 67 -6.68 -10.99 5.11
N ASN A 68 -6.10 -11.24 6.28
CA ASN A 68 -6.82 -11.80 7.42
C ASN A 68 -7.86 -10.82 7.98
N THR A 69 -7.66 -9.50 7.80
CA THR A 69 -8.60 -8.48 8.27
C THR A 69 -9.79 -8.35 7.35
N ILE A 70 -9.59 -8.39 6.04
CA ILE A 70 -10.66 -8.30 5.05
C ILE A 70 -11.43 -9.61 4.94
N ASP A 71 -10.73 -10.75 5.05
CA ASP A 71 -11.28 -12.10 4.96
C ASP A 71 -12.20 -12.33 3.73
N ASP A 72 -11.81 -11.74 2.59
CA ASP A 72 -12.50 -11.87 1.32
C ASP A 72 -11.55 -12.45 0.27
N ASP A 73 -11.93 -13.58 -0.30
CA ASP A 73 -11.17 -14.27 -1.34
C ASP A 73 -10.96 -13.42 -2.60
N ASN A 74 -11.88 -12.48 -2.85
CA ASN A 74 -11.86 -11.60 -4.02
C ASN A 74 -11.14 -10.27 -3.73
N LEU A 75 -10.43 -10.14 -2.61
CA LEU A 75 -9.73 -8.90 -2.26
C LEU A 75 -8.87 -8.38 -3.43
N LEU A 76 -8.07 -9.24 -4.05
CA LEU A 76 -7.19 -8.85 -5.17
C LEU A 76 -7.91 -8.60 -6.49
N ASP A 77 -9.15 -9.05 -6.64
CA ASP A 77 -9.98 -8.71 -7.79
C ASP A 77 -10.57 -7.30 -7.62
N ASN A 78 -10.78 -6.89 -6.38
CA ASN A 78 -11.40 -5.61 -6.02
C ASN A 78 -10.40 -4.50 -5.68
N VAL A 79 -9.15 -4.84 -5.37
CA VAL A 79 -8.13 -3.89 -4.90
C VAL A 79 -6.78 -4.20 -5.51
N CYS A 80 -6.05 -3.15 -5.85
CA CYS A 80 -4.63 -3.20 -6.13
C CYS A 80 -3.84 -2.80 -4.89
N ILE A 81 -2.73 -3.45 -4.59
CA ILE A 81 -1.85 -3.14 -3.45
C ILE A 81 -0.46 -2.83 -3.98
N THR A 82 0.09 -1.71 -3.56
CA THR A 82 1.44 -1.27 -3.92
C THR A 82 2.18 -0.66 -2.73
N ALA A 83 3.40 -0.17 -2.93
CA ALA A 83 4.18 0.49 -1.89
C ALA A 83 4.98 1.67 -2.41
N LEU A 84 5.32 2.59 -1.50
CA LEU A 84 6.26 3.68 -1.77
C LEU A 84 7.64 3.15 -2.12
N VAL A 85 8.13 2.19 -1.33
CA VAL A 85 9.41 1.51 -1.55
C VAL A 85 9.14 0.13 -2.09
N LYS A 86 9.66 -0.14 -3.27
CA LYS A 86 9.42 -1.39 -4.02
C LYS A 86 10.28 -2.57 -3.58
N CYS A 87 11.30 -2.32 -2.78
CA CYS A 87 12.17 -3.36 -2.25
C CYS A 87 11.57 -4.01 -1.00
N PRO A 88 11.98 -5.25 -0.65
CA PRO A 88 11.62 -5.86 0.62
C PRO A 88 12.05 -4.98 1.79
N TYR A 89 11.22 -4.92 2.83
CA TYR A 89 11.58 -4.19 4.04
C TYR A 89 12.85 -4.71 4.67
N ASN A 90 13.71 -3.79 5.06
CA ASN A 90 14.89 -4.09 5.83
C ASN A 90 14.97 -3.13 7.03
N ASN A 91 14.90 -3.67 8.25
CA ASN A 91 14.91 -2.90 9.50
C ASN A 91 16.21 -2.12 9.75
N LYS A 92 17.30 -2.45 9.06
CA LYS A 92 18.58 -1.72 9.14
C LYS A 92 18.56 -0.40 8.36
N PHE A 93 17.60 -0.24 7.45
CA PHE A 93 17.51 0.91 6.56
C PHE A 93 16.09 1.48 6.61
N PRO A 94 15.84 2.46 7.48
CA PRO A 94 14.53 3.10 7.56
C PRO A 94 14.19 3.79 6.24
N ILE A 95 12.90 3.79 5.92
CA ILE A 95 12.40 4.58 4.80
C ILE A 95 12.73 6.05 5.05
N ASN A 96 13.37 6.67 4.09
CA ASN A 96 13.69 8.08 4.09
C ASN A 96 13.45 8.70 2.70
N GLU A 97 13.54 10.02 2.62
CA GLU A 97 13.26 10.77 1.39
C GLU A 97 14.15 10.33 0.22
N ASN A 98 15.42 10.00 0.47
CA ASN A 98 16.32 9.55 -0.58
C ASN A 98 15.88 8.24 -1.20
N VAL A 99 15.48 7.26 -0.38
CA VAL A 99 14.98 5.97 -0.86
C VAL A 99 13.68 6.15 -1.64
N ILE A 100 12.77 6.97 -1.14
CA ILE A 100 11.50 7.27 -1.81
C ILE A 100 11.74 7.96 -3.14
N ALA A 101 12.67 8.92 -3.21
CA ALA A 101 12.99 9.62 -4.45
C ALA A 101 13.43 8.67 -5.58
N HIS A 102 14.14 7.59 -5.26
CA HIS A 102 14.48 6.55 -6.25
C HIS A 102 13.28 5.69 -6.64
N CYS A 103 12.38 5.39 -5.70
CA CYS A 103 11.24 4.52 -5.95
C CYS A 103 10.01 5.24 -6.51
N ILE A 104 9.88 6.55 -6.32
CA ILE A 104 8.68 7.32 -6.67
C ILE A 104 8.30 7.21 -8.16
N GLN A 105 9.27 7.01 -9.03
CA GLN A 105 9.04 6.87 -10.48
C GLN A 105 8.18 5.64 -10.80
N TYR A 106 8.39 4.52 -10.10
CA TYR A 106 7.57 3.33 -10.25
C TYR A 106 6.14 3.58 -9.79
N LEU A 107 5.98 4.25 -8.64
CA LEU A 107 4.68 4.61 -8.12
C LEU A 107 3.93 5.58 -9.04
N ILE A 108 4.62 6.59 -9.59
CA ILE A 108 4.05 7.53 -10.56
C ILE A 108 3.58 6.79 -11.81
N THR A 109 4.36 5.85 -12.30
CA THR A 109 3.99 5.05 -13.49
C THR A 109 2.73 4.24 -13.21
N GLU A 110 2.65 3.56 -12.07
CA GLU A 110 1.45 2.82 -11.65
C GLU A 110 0.24 3.76 -11.54
N PHE A 111 0.41 4.91 -10.89
CA PHE A 111 -0.67 5.90 -10.72
C PHE A 111 -1.15 6.53 -12.03
N ASN A 112 -0.26 6.72 -12.99
CA ASN A 112 -0.60 7.33 -14.28
C ASN A 112 -1.19 6.33 -15.28
N ALA A 113 -0.76 5.06 -15.20
CA ALA A 113 -1.28 3.99 -16.05
C ALA A 113 -2.71 3.60 -15.66
N ASP A 114 -3.07 3.77 -14.36
CA ASP A 114 -4.25 3.19 -13.79
C ASP A 114 -5.21 4.25 -13.25
N ASN A 115 -6.50 4.05 -13.46
CA ASN A 115 -7.57 4.98 -13.09
C ASN A 115 -7.99 4.80 -11.61
N PHE A 116 -7.04 4.83 -10.68
CA PHE A 116 -7.36 4.72 -9.26
C PHE A 116 -8.14 5.94 -8.76
N ILE A 117 -9.32 5.68 -8.23
CA ILE A 117 -10.24 6.68 -7.68
C ILE A 117 -10.20 6.66 -6.15
N ASN A 118 -10.19 5.47 -5.55
CA ASN A 118 -10.19 5.29 -4.10
C ASN A 118 -8.84 4.77 -3.63
N ILE A 119 -8.11 5.58 -2.89
CA ILE A 119 -6.72 5.31 -2.53
C ILE A 119 -6.59 5.32 -1.02
N MET A 120 -6.23 4.18 -0.42
CA MET A 120 -5.92 4.09 1.00
C MET A 120 -4.41 4.18 1.21
N LEU A 121 -3.97 5.17 1.97
CA LEU A 121 -2.58 5.42 2.32
C LEU A 121 -2.31 4.89 3.74
N LEU A 122 -1.36 3.97 3.87
CA LEU A 122 -1.04 3.32 5.14
C LEU A 122 0.24 3.89 5.76
N GLY A 123 0.15 4.30 7.03
CA GLY A 123 1.31 4.78 7.78
C GLY A 123 2.05 5.94 7.07
N ASP A 124 3.36 5.81 6.90
CA ASP A 124 4.21 6.84 6.28
C ASP A 124 3.82 7.17 4.83
N ALA A 125 3.06 6.31 4.14
CA ALA A 125 2.56 6.64 2.81
C ALA A 125 1.69 7.90 2.83
N SER A 126 0.90 8.13 3.88
CA SER A 126 0.10 9.33 4.04
C SER A 126 0.94 10.61 4.17
N ARG A 127 2.05 10.51 4.91
CA ARG A 127 2.99 11.63 5.09
C ARG A 127 3.68 12.02 3.79
N TYR A 128 4.23 11.03 3.08
CA TYR A 128 5.00 11.29 1.86
C TYR A 128 4.15 11.65 0.66
N MET A 129 2.93 11.12 0.55
CA MET A 129 2.07 11.40 -0.59
C MET A 129 1.17 12.62 -0.40
N MET A 130 0.77 12.93 0.85
CA MET A 130 -0.23 13.95 1.15
C MET A 130 0.22 14.96 2.22
N GLY A 131 1.41 14.81 2.80
CA GLY A 131 1.86 15.63 3.92
C GLY A 131 1.12 15.37 5.24
N ILE A 132 0.32 14.30 5.33
CA ILE A 132 -0.48 13.97 6.51
C ILE A 132 0.38 13.19 7.50
N GLY A 133 0.84 13.87 8.57
CA GLY A 133 1.61 13.24 9.66
C GLY A 133 0.76 12.72 10.81
N ASN A 134 -0.39 13.34 11.08
CA ASN A 134 -1.30 12.92 12.15
C ASN A 134 -2.43 12.04 11.60
N ILE A 135 -2.18 10.73 11.51
CA ILE A 135 -3.14 9.76 10.97
C ILE A 135 -4.46 9.78 11.73
N LYS A 136 -4.41 9.91 13.07
CA LYS A 136 -5.60 9.86 13.93
C LYS A 136 -6.67 10.89 13.54
N GLU A 137 -6.28 12.07 13.08
CA GLU A 137 -7.19 13.12 12.67
C GLU A 137 -7.93 12.81 11.36
N TYR A 138 -7.43 11.86 10.57
CA TYR A 138 -7.92 11.55 9.23
C TYR A 138 -8.58 10.17 9.10
N LEU A 139 -8.60 9.35 10.16
CA LEU A 139 -9.15 7.99 10.10
C LEU A 139 -10.61 7.89 9.62
N SER A 140 -11.43 8.89 9.93
CA SER A 140 -12.85 8.94 9.53
C SER A 140 -13.12 9.93 8.39
N LYS A 141 -12.07 10.45 7.76
CA LYS A 141 -12.18 11.47 6.71
C LYS A 141 -11.75 10.92 5.36
N VAL A 142 -12.35 11.45 4.30
CA VAL A 142 -11.87 11.30 2.94
C VAL A 142 -11.33 12.63 2.45
N VAL A 143 -10.08 12.62 1.99
CA VAL A 143 -9.46 13.80 1.37
C VAL A 143 -9.68 13.74 -0.14
N VAL A 144 -10.46 14.66 -0.69
CA VAL A 144 -10.78 14.68 -2.11
C VAL A 144 -9.86 15.67 -2.82
N SER A 145 -9.04 15.17 -3.73
CA SER A 145 -8.13 15.98 -4.54
C SER A 145 -8.84 16.66 -5.71
N ARG A 146 -8.19 17.69 -6.29
CA ARG A 146 -8.66 18.37 -7.51
C ARG A 146 -8.87 17.41 -8.70
N LYS A 147 -8.14 16.31 -8.75
CA LYS A 147 -8.32 15.24 -9.77
C LYS A 147 -9.45 14.27 -9.45
N LYS A 148 -10.31 14.59 -8.47
CA LYS A 148 -11.44 13.76 -8.02
C LYS A 148 -11.03 12.38 -7.50
N ARG A 149 -9.83 12.25 -6.96
CA ARG A 149 -9.38 11.05 -6.24
C ARG A 149 -9.72 11.18 -4.78
N ASN A 150 -10.20 10.10 -4.19
CA ASN A 150 -10.55 9.96 -2.79
C ASN A 150 -9.38 9.32 -2.05
N TYR A 151 -8.76 10.06 -1.15
CA TYR A 151 -7.68 9.53 -0.31
C TYR A 151 -8.19 9.25 1.09
N PHE A 152 -7.96 8.03 1.53
CA PHE A 152 -8.25 7.55 2.87
C PHE A 152 -6.93 7.28 3.56
N VAL A 153 -6.84 7.58 4.85
CA VAL A 153 -5.63 7.41 5.64
C VAL A 153 -5.86 6.37 6.72
N ASN A 154 -4.90 5.47 6.92
CA ASN A 154 -4.97 4.48 7.98
C ASN A 154 -3.57 4.21 8.56
N TYR A 155 -3.52 3.55 9.72
CA TYR A 155 -2.27 3.13 10.33
C TYR A 155 -1.53 2.10 9.48
N ASN A 156 -0.23 1.96 9.73
CA ASN A 156 0.55 0.86 9.17
C ASN A 156 0.07 -0.47 9.81
N PRO A 157 -0.19 -1.56 9.05
CA PRO A 157 -0.54 -2.85 9.62
C PRO A 157 0.51 -3.42 10.58
N LEU A 158 1.76 -2.96 10.49
CA LEU A 158 2.87 -3.40 11.34
C LEU A 158 3.08 -2.52 12.58
N VAL A 159 2.11 -1.71 12.98
CA VAL A 159 2.18 -0.96 14.25
C VAL A 159 2.27 -1.93 15.43
N LYS A 160 3.06 -1.52 16.45
CA LYS A 160 3.23 -2.31 17.68
C LYS A 160 2.18 -2.02 18.75
N ASP A 161 1.44 -0.94 18.60
CA ASP A 161 0.39 -0.52 19.53
C ASP A 161 -0.91 -1.25 19.17
N ASP A 162 -1.42 -2.07 20.09
CA ASP A 162 -2.60 -2.88 19.87
C ASP A 162 -3.86 -2.04 19.57
N LYS A 163 -3.98 -0.86 20.19
CA LYS A 163 -5.11 0.05 19.92
C LYS A 163 -5.06 0.60 18.50
N GLN A 164 -3.86 0.95 18.01
CA GLN A 164 -3.70 1.40 16.64
C GLN A 164 -3.93 0.26 15.65
N LEU A 165 -3.54 -0.97 15.99
CA LEU A 165 -3.80 -2.15 15.16
C LEU A 165 -5.31 -2.43 15.06
N GLU A 166 -6.05 -2.34 16.14
CA GLU A 166 -7.51 -2.51 16.11
C GLU A 166 -8.21 -1.38 15.34
N LEU A 167 -7.75 -0.14 15.47
CA LEU A 167 -8.23 0.97 14.65
C LEU A 167 -7.91 0.73 13.17
N PHE A 168 -6.68 0.26 12.85
CA PHE A 168 -6.32 -0.10 11.49
C PHE A 168 -7.30 -1.10 10.89
N LYS A 169 -7.56 -2.22 11.59
CA LYS A 169 -8.47 -3.26 11.12
C LYS A 169 -9.88 -2.72 10.91
N THR A 170 -10.41 -1.99 11.88
CA THR A 170 -11.75 -1.40 11.82
C THR A 170 -11.91 -0.48 10.61
N HIS A 171 -10.95 0.42 10.39
CA HIS A 171 -11.01 1.36 9.28
C HIS A 171 -10.73 0.71 7.92
N LEU A 172 -9.92 -0.35 7.87
CA LEU A 172 -9.69 -1.12 6.66
C LEU A 172 -10.98 -1.83 6.21
N VAL A 173 -11.67 -2.51 7.12
CA VAL A 173 -12.96 -3.18 6.85
C VAL A 173 -14.02 -2.16 6.43
N LYS A 174 -14.11 -1.03 7.12
CA LYS A 174 -15.03 0.07 6.76
C LYS A 174 -14.78 0.57 5.35
N TRP A 175 -13.52 0.83 5.00
CA TRP A 175 -13.14 1.28 3.67
C TRP A 175 -13.47 0.23 2.60
N TYR A 176 -13.09 -1.03 2.84
CA TYR A 176 -13.35 -2.11 1.90
C TYR A 176 -14.85 -2.30 1.66
N SER A 177 -15.66 -2.31 2.71
CA SER A 177 -17.11 -2.37 2.59
C SER A 177 -17.68 -1.18 1.81
N ALA A 178 -17.12 0.01 2.00
CA ALA A 178 -17.57 1.21 1.31
C ALA A 178 -17.29 1.15 -0.21
N ILE A 179 -16.12 0.64 -0.62
CA ILE A 179 -15.78 0.50 -2.04
C ILE A 179 -16.61 -0.59 -2.74
N ILE A 180 -16.87 -1.71 -2.06
CA ILE A 180 -17.70 -2.80 -2.61
C ILE A 180 -19.16 -2.37 -2.75
N ASN A 181 -19.71 -1.75 -1.71
CA ASN A 181 -21.12 -1.35 -1.70
C ASN A 181 -21.36 0.04 -2.35
N LYS A 182 -20.28 0.73 -2.77
CA LYS A 182 -20.31 2.10 -3.32
C LYS A 182 -20.99 3.11 -2.38
N THR A 183 -20.84 2.90 -1.06
CA THR A 183 -21.45 3.72 0.00
C THR A 183 -20.36 4.34 0.87
N TYR A 184 -20.17 5.65 0.73
CA TYR A 184 -19.11 6.36 1.45
C TYR A 184 -19.72 7.22 2.57
N ASN A 185 -19.52 6.77 3.81
CA ASN A 185 -19.90 7.52 5.00
C ASN A 185 -18.66 8.06 5.71
N TYR A 186 -18.09 9.11 5.13
CA TYR A 186 -16.87 9.78 5.59
C TYR A 186 -17.06 11.30 5.56
N ASP A 187 -16.44 12.00 6.50
CA ASP A 187 -16.33 13.44 6.47
C ASP A 187 -15.41 13.88 5.32
N ILE A 188 -15.87 14.80 4.48
CA ILE A 188 -15.15 15.21 3.27
C ILE A 188 -14.23 16.39 3.58
N VAL A 189 -12.95 16.24 3.28
CA VAL A 189 -11.94 17.30 3.28
C VAL A 189 -11.52 17.56 1.83
N LYS A 190 -11.69 18.78 1.34
CA LYS A 190 -11.26 19.17 -0.02
C LYS A 190 -9.92 19.89 0.03
N ILE A 191 -9.00 19.54 -0.87
CA ILE A 191 -7.66 20.15 -1.01
C ILE A 191 -7.39 20.56 -2.47
#